data_a98898e1ff8bb7eb137a721ddbc6372d
#
_entry.id   a98898e1ff8bb7eb137a721ddbc6372d
#
_cell.length_a   1.000
_cell.length_b   1.000
_cell.length_c   1.000
_cell.angle_alpha   90.00
_cell.angle_beta   90.00
_cell.angle_gamma   90.00
#
_symmetry.space_group_name_H-M   'P 1'
#
loop_
_entity.id
_entity.type
_entity.pdbx_description
1 polymer ?
#
loop_
_entity_poly.entity_id
_entity_poly.type
_entity_poly.pdbx_seq_one_letter_code
_entity_poly.pdbx_strand_id
1 'polypeptide(L)'
;IVMTTKALADFVASVQYDKLSPETVRITKQCILDWLGVCIRGSQEKPIQIIRKLLLDGGGKAQSTVLAGQTEQTTALNAAFCNGSASHSLDFDDLHNPSIIHLATVVVPPVFAIAEAEHKSGKDMLAAVVAGYEVGGRVGESVIPESYFFWHTTGTAGTLGAAASAAKVLGLDAASTLQCLGSAGT
;
A
#
# COMPACT_ATOMS: atom_id res chain seq x y z
N ILE A 1 -4.88 3.81 -29.84
CA ILE A 1 -5.00 4.42 -28.50
C ILE A 1 -4.52 3.38 -27.52
N VAL A 2 -3.35 3.58 -26.92
CA VAL A 2 -2.90 2.72 -25.81
C VAL A 2 -3.80 3.03 -24.62
N MET A 3 -4.52 2.04 -24.13
CA MET A 3 -5.32 2.21 -22.90
C MET A 3 -4.34 2.34 -21.74
N THR A 4 -4.27 3.50 -21.11
CA THR A 4 -3.32 3.81 -20.02
C THR A 4 -3.41 2.80 -18.88
N THR A 5 -4.63 2.41 -18.47
CA THR A 5 -4.83 1.40 -17.42
C THR A 5 -4.25 0.04 -17.79
N LYS A 6 -4.35 -0.35 -19.07
CA LYS A 6 -3.72 -1.59 -19.56
C LYS A 6 -2.20 -1.52 -19.45
N ALA A 7 -1.59 -0.40 -19.82
CA ALA A 7 -0.14 -0.24 -19.71
C ALA A 7 0.35 -0.34 -18.25
N LEU A 8 -0.40 0.23 -17.31
CA LEU A 8 -0.12 0.09 -15.87
C LEU A 8 -0.26 -1.36 -15.41
N ALA A 9 -1.30 -2.08 -15.86
CA ALA A 9 -1.49 -3.49 -15.52
C ALA A 9 -0.38 -4.38 -16.07
N ASP A 10 0.02 -4.17 -17.33
CA ASP A 10 1.16 -4.87 -17.96
C ASP A 10 2.46 -4.60 -17.19
N PHE A 11 2.69 -3.35 -16.79
CA PHE A 11 3.84 -2.98 -15.97
C PHE A 11 3.83 -3.73 -14.63
N VAL A 12 2.74 -3.65 -13.85
CA VAL A 12 2.61 -4.32 -12.55
C VAL A 12 2.90 -5.81 -12.65
N ALA A 13 2.30 -6.49 -13.64
CA ALA A 13 2.56 -7.92 -13.88
C ALA A 13 4.02 -8.20 -14.19
N SER A 14 4.70 -7.30 -14.90
CA SER A 14 6.10 -7.47 -15.36
C SER A 14 7.16 -7.25 -14.28
N VAL A 15 6.84 -6.55 -13.17
CA VAL A 15 7.81 -6.26 -12.11
C VAL A 15 8.32 -7.56 -11.48
N GLN A 16 9.63 -7.73 -11.40
CA GLN A 16 10.30 -8.89 -10.81
C GLN A 16 11.45 -8.42 -9.92
N TYR A 17 11.56 -8.98 -8.72
CA TYR A 17 12.62 -8.61 -7.78
C TYR A 17 14.02 -8.69 -8.39
N ASP A 18 14.33 -9.77 -9.10
CA ASP A 18 15.67 -10.01 -9.66
C ASP A 18 16.03 -9.05 -10.80
N LYS A 19 15.08 -8.24 -11.29
CA LYS A 19 15.28 -7.16 -12.27
C LYS A 19 15.37 -5.77 -11.65
N LEU A 20 15.13 -5.64 -10.35
CA LEU A 20 15.28 -4.37 -9.64
C LEU A 20 16.76 -4.03 -9.47
N SER A 21 17.09 -2.74 -9.60
CA SER A 21 18.45 -2.30 -9.30
C SER A 21 18.75 -2.43 -7.81
N PRO A 22 20.01 -2.64 -7.41
CA PRO A 22 20.41 -2.63 -6.00
C PRO A 22 19.97 -1.36 -5.27
N GLU A 23 19.99 -0.22 -5.96
CA GLU A 23 19.55 1.07 -5.40
C GLU A 23 18.05 1.09 -5.16
N THR A 24 17.22 0.62 -6.11
CA THR A 24 15.77 0.50 -5.92
C THR A 24 15.44 -0.38 -4.71
N VAL A 25 16.11 -1.53 -4.58
CA VAL A 25 15.94 -2.43 -3.44
C VAL A 25 16.31 -1.75 -2.12
N ARG A 26 17.41 -0.98 -2.10
CA ARG A 26 17.87 -0.25 -0.91
C ARG A 26 16.85 0.81 -0.49
N ILE A 27 16.39 1.64 -1.43
CA ILE A 27 15.41 2.69 -1.16
C ILE A 27 14.08 2.09 -0.71
N THR A 28 13.59 1.05 -1.38
CA THR A 28 12.34 0.38 -0.98
C THR A 28 12.40 -0.14 0.45
N LYS A 29 13.54 -0.72 0.86
CA LYS A 29 13.73 -1.14 2.26
C LYS A 29 13.72 0.04 3.24
N GLN A 30 14.27 1.18 2.86
CA GLN A 30 14.24 2.40 3.68
C GLN A 30 12.81 2.92 3.84
N CYS A 31 12.03 2.99 2.76
CA CYS A 31 10.62 3.38 2.83
C CYS A 31 9.80 2.46 3.74
N ILE A 32 10.03 1.14 3.65
CA ILE A 32 9.37 0.17 4.54
C ILE A 32 9.79 0.37 6.00
N LEU A 33 11.08 0.60 6.26
CA LEU A 33 11.58 0.82 7.61
C LEU A 33 11.02 2.10 8.23
N ASP A 34 10.96 3.17 7.45
CA ASP A 34 10.33 4.44 7.82
C ASP A 34 8.86 4.22 8.16
N TRP A 35 8.10 3.60 7.24
CA TRP A 35 6.70 3.25 7.46
C TRP A 35 6.49 2.45 8.73
N LEU A 36 7.32 1.44 9.01
CA LEU A 36 7.23 0.64 10.25
C LEU A 36 7.39 1.53 11.49
N GLY A 37 8.37 2.42 11.49
CA GLY A 37 8.61 3.34 12.61
C GLY A 37 7.42 4.26 12.86
N VAL A 38 6.89 4.88 11.81
CA VAL A 38 5.74 5.78 11.90
C VAL A 38 4.46 5.02 12.29
N CYS A 39 4.23 3.83 11.73
CA CYS A 39 3.10 2.98 12.07
C CYS A 39 3.11 2.58 13.56
N ILE A 40 4.24 2.11 14.08
CA ILE A 40 4.38 1.74 15.49
C ILE A 40 4.14 2.95 16.39
N ARG A 41 4.69 4.12 16.05
CA ARG A 41 4.45 5.33 16.84
C ARG A 41 3.01 5.78 16.75
N GLY A 42 2.43 5.82 15.55
CA GLY A 42 1.04 6.23 15.33
C GLY A 42 0.01 5.29 15.96
N SER A 43 0.36 4.01 16.16
CA SER A 43 -0.52 3.04 16.84
C SER A 43 -0.88 3.42 18.27
N GLN A 44 -0.10 4.34 18.89
CA GLN A 44 -0.37 4.84 20.24
C GLN A 44 -1.42 5.96 20.28
N GLU A 45 -1.79 6.50 19.12
CA GLU A 45 -2.77 7.57 19.04
C GLU A 45 -4.18 7.07 19.37
N LYS A 46 -4.95 7.89 20.11
CA LYS A 46 -6.29 7.52 20.58
C LYS A 46 -7.25 7.10 19.45
N PRO A 47 -7.30 7.79 18.30
CA PRO A 47 -8.14 7.34 17.18
C PRO A 47 -7.78 5.93 16.68
N ILE A 48 -6.48 5.62 16.63
CA ILE A 48 -6.00 4.31 16.17
C ILE A 48 -6.33 3.20 17.16
N GLN A 49 -6.26 3.47 18.46
CA GLN A 49 -6.69 2.52 19.49
C GLN A 49 -8.18 2.20 19.38
N ILE A 50 -9.02 3.18 19.02
CA ILE A 50 -10.45 2.99 18.78
C ILE A 50 -10.68 2.12 17.54
N ILE A 51 -10.01 2.43 16.43
CA ILE A 51 -10.08 1.66 15.18
C ILE A 51 -9.65 0.21 15.46
N ARG A 52 -8.48 0.02 16.09
CA ARG A 52 -7.97 -1.30 16.45
C ARG A 52 -8.97 -2.10 17.25
N LYS A 53 -9.51 -1.51 18.32
CA LYS A 53 -10.52 -2.18 19.16
C LYS A 53 -11.74 -2.60 18.35
N LEU A 54 -12.28 -1.73 17.53
CA LEU A 54 -13.45 -2.00 16.69
C LEU A 54 -13.19 -3.18 15.74
N LEU A 55 -12.02 -3.20 15.08
CA LEU A 55 -11.66 -4.23 14.10
C LEU A 55 -11.41 -5.59 14.76
N LEU A 56 -10.79 -5.60 15.94
CA LEU A 56 -10.55 -6.83 16.69
C LEU A 56 -11.84 -7.39 17.30
N ASP A 57 -12.69 -6.54 17.86
CA ASP A 57 -14.01 -6.94 18.39
C ASP A 57 -14.92 -7.51 17.29
N GLY A 58 -14.75 -7.05 16.04
CA GLY A 58 -15.44 -7.60 14.86
C GLY A 58 -15.06 -9.04 14.52
N GLY A 59 -13.97 -9.53 15.08
CA GLY A 59 -13.50 -10.90 14.87
C GLY A 59 -12.94 -11.12 13.47
N GLY A 60 -12.97 -12.39 13.05
CA GLY A 60 -12.48 -12.83 11.76
C GLY A 60 -11.29 -13.78 11.88
N LYS A 61 -10.84 -14.32 10.73
CA LYS A 61 -9.71 -15.24 10.69
C LYS A 61 -8.40 -14.51 11.02
N ALA A 62 -7.61 -15.06 11.93
CA ALA A 62 -6.27 -14.56 12.24
C ALA A 62 -5.32 -14.84 11.06
N GLN A 63 -5.10 -13.84 10.22
CA GLN A 63 -4.31 -13.94 8.99
C GLN A 63 -3.11 -13.00 8.98
N SER A 64 -3.26 -11.83 9.58
CA SER A 64 -2.27 -10.75 9.46
C SER A 64 -2.16 -9.94 10.73
N THR A 65 -0.96 -9.48 11.04
CA THR A 65 -0.60 -8.80 12.28
C THR A 65 -1.01 -7.33 12.28
N VAL A 66 -1.60 -6.90 13.38
CA VAL A 66 -1.81 -5.48 13.69
C VAL A 66 -0.59 -4.96 14.47
N LEU A 67 0.12 -3.98 13.89
CA LEU A 67 1.38 -3.43 14.44
C LEU A 67 1.16 -2.44 15.61
N ALA A 68 0.21 -2.72 16.48
CA ALA A 68 -0.20 -1.79 17.53
C ALA A 68 0.37 -2.13 18.94
N GLY A 69 1.60 -2.62 18.98
CA GLY A 69 2.32 -2.85 20.25
C GLY A 69 2.04 -4.19 20.94
N GLN A 70 1.10 -4.98 20.44
CA GLN A 70 0.86 -6.39 20.78
C GLN A 70 0.72 -7.17 19.47
N THR A 71 1.15 -8.44 19.45
CA THR A 71 1.09 -9.31 18.28
C THR A 71 -0.31 -9.88 18.07
N GLU A 72 -1.29 -9.00 17.88
CA GLU A 72 -2.65 -9.42 17.58
C GLU A 72 -2.82 -9.63 16.07
N GLN A 73 -3.57 -10.64 15.71
CA GLN A 73 -3.90 -10.96 14.33
C GLN A 73 -5.39 -10.81 14.07
N THR A 74 -5.72 -10.38 12.86
CA THR A 74 -7.07 -10.25 12.34
C THR A 74 -7.08 -10.60 10.86
N THR A 75 -8.17 -10.34 10.16
CA THR A 75 -8.21 -10.53 8.69
C THR A 75 -7.17 -9.62 8.01
N ALA A 76 -6.67 -10.02 6.85
CA ALA A 76 -5.73 -9.21 6.08
C ALA A 76 -6.28 -7.80 5.77
N LEU A 77 -7.57 -7.70 5.48
CA LEU A 77 -8.25 -6.42 5.24
C LEU A 77 -8.19 -5.50 6.48
N ASN A 78 -8.57 -6.04 7.64
CA ASN A 78 -8.58 -5.28 8.89
C ASN A 78 -7.17 -4.87 9.32
N ALA A 79 -6.19 -5.75 9.17
CA ALA A 79 -4.79 -5.47 9.48
C ALA A 79 -4.24 -4.35 8.57
N ALA A 80 -4.49 -4.43 7.25
CA ALA A 80 -4.10 -3.40 6.30
C ALA A 80 -4.72 -2.04 6.66
N PHE A 81 -6.02 -2.01 6.97
CA PHE A 81 -6.71 -0.78 7.33
C PHE A 81 -6.19 -0.18 8.65
N CYS A 82 -6.01 -1.00 9.68
CA CYS A 82 -5.50 -0.53 10.98
C CYS A 82 -4.07 0.02 10.86
N ASN A 83 -3.18 -0.73 10.20
CA ASN A 83 -1.78 -0.35 10.04
C ASN A 83 -1.62 0.89 9.12
N GLY A 84 -2.43 0.99 8.07
CA GLY A 84 -2.47 2.17 7.21
C GLY A 84 -2.94 3.41 7.98
N SER A 85 -4.03 3.29 8.72
CA SER A 85 -4.53 4.37 9.57
C SER A 85 -3.49 4.80 10.62
N ALA A 86 -2.79 3.84 11.23
CA ALA A 86 -1.74 4.13 12.21
C ALA A 86 -0.57 4.87 11.57
N SER A 87 -0.10 4.44 10.40
CA SER A 87 1.05 5.05 9.73
C SER A 87 0.79 6.48 9.24
N HIS A 88 -0.47 6.84 8.97
CA HIS A 88 -0.84 8.19 8.51
C HIS A 88 -1.33 9.13 9.62
N SER A 89 -1.53 8.62 10.83
CA SER A 89 -2.17 9.38 11.91
C SER A 89 -1.39 10.59 12.42
N LEU A 90 -0.08 10.62 12.18
CA LEU A 90 0.83 11.68 12.64
C LEU A 90 1.24 12.65 11.54
N ASP A 91 0.84 12.39 10.28
CA ASP A 91 1.30 13.14 9.12
C ASP A 91 2.84 13.27 9.06
N PHE A 92 3.52 12.17 9.39
CA PHE A 92 4.98 12.05 9.51
C PHE A 92 5.55 10.92 8.65
N ASP A 93 4.70 10.31 7.85
CA ASP A 93 5.03 9.30 6.86
C ASP A 93 5.62 9.94 5.58
N ASP A 94 6.20 9.12 4.71
CA ASP A 94 6.87 9.58 3.50
C ASP A 94 5.97 10.44 2.61
N LEU A 95 6.56 11.34 1.84
CA LEU A 95 5.84 12.18 0.88
C LEU A 95 6.54 12.17 -0.48
N HIS A 96 5.84 11.74 -1.50
CA HIS A 96 6.26 11.92 -2.88
C HIS A 96 5.78 13.28 -3.39
N ASN A 97 6.65 14.29 -3.33
CA ASN A 97 6.33 15.69 -3.63
C ASN A 97 5.65 15.90 -5.00
N PRO A 98 6.10 15.27 -6.12
CA PRO A 98 5.46 15.51 -7.42
C PRO A 98 3.99 15.09 -7.50
N SER A 99 3.58 14.05 -6.78
CA SER A 99 2.20 13.57 -6.75
C SER A 99 1.40 14.04 -5.52
N ILE A 100 2.08 14.62 -4.53
CA ILE A 100 1.53 14.98 -3.21
C ILE A 100 0.80 13.79 -2.58
N ILE A 101 1.47 12.64 -2.56
CA ILE A 101 0.94 11.37 -1.99
C ILE A 101 1.91 10.83 -0.95
N HIS A 102 1.37 10.43 0.19
CA HIS A 102 2.04 9.60 1.19
C HIS A 102 1.96 8.15 0.74
N LEU A 103 2.94 7.70 -0.09
CA LEU A 103 2.86 6.41 -0.77
C LEU A 103 2.97 5.22 0.17
N ALA A 104 3.82 5.31 1.20
CA ALA A 104 4.03 4.20 2.12
C ALA A 104 2.74 3.80 2.82
N THR A 105 1.94 4.76 3.27
CA THR A 105 0.73 4.49 4.06
C THR A 105 -0.37 3.78 3.29
N VAL A 106 -0.41 3.92 1.97
CA VAL A 106 -1.41 3.26 1.12
C VAL A 106 -0.88 1.97 0.47
N VAL A 107 0.42 1.88 0.21
CA VAL A 107 1.05 0.76 -0.51
C VAL A 107 1.53 -0.34 0.42
N VAL A 108 2.23 0.01 1.51
CA VAL A 108 2.90 -0.98 2.37
C VAL A 108 1.92 -1.82 3.21
N PRO A 109 0.87 -1.25 3.83
CA PRO A 109 -0.07 -2.02 4.64
C PRO A 109 -0.73 -3.20 3.92
N PRO A 110 -1.32 -3.04 2.72
CA PRO A 110 -1.90 -4.17 2.00
C PRO A 110 -0.86 -5.21 1.59
N VAL A 111 0.37 -4.79 1.22
CA VAL A 111 1.45 -5.72 0.89
C VAL A 111 1.81 -6.59 2.09
N PHE A 112 2.00 -5.98 3.28
CA PHE A 112 2.33 -6.74 4.50
C PHE A 112 1.21 -7.69 4.88
N ALA A 113 -0.03 -7.21 4.90
CA ALA A 113 -1.18 -8.01 5.32
C ALA A 113 -1.41 -9.21 4.38
N ILE A 114 -1.35 -9.01 3.06
CA ILE A 114 -1.53 -10.08 2.09
C ILE A 114 -0.32 -11.03 2.12
N ALA A 115 0.90 -10.50 2.20
CA ALA A 115 2.11 -11.34 2.23
C ALA A 115 2.13 -12.27 3.45
N GLU A 116 1.69 -11.79 4.61
CA GLU A 116 1.58 -12.62 5.82
C GLU A 116 0.48 -13.68 5.65
N ALA A 117 -0.71 -13.29 5.15
CA ALA A 117 -1.83 -14.21 4.93
C ALA A 117 -1.53 -15.30 3.90
N GLU A 118 -0.77 -14.98 2.85
CA GLU A 118 -0.46 -15.84 1.71
C GLU A 118 0.97 -16.42 1.77
N HIS A 119 1.70 -16.23 2.87
CA HIS A 119 3.06 -16.75 3.10
C HIS A 119 4.05 -16.35 1.99
N LYS A 120 3.98 -15.09 1.50
CA LYS A 120 4.86 -14.57 0.46
C LYS A 120 6.24 -14.25 0.99
N SER A 121 7.23 -14.27 0.11
CA SER A 121 8.61 -13.93 0.47
C SER A 121 8.84 -12.43 0.59
N GLY A 122 9.91 -12.02 1.28
CA GLY A 122 10.33 -10.62 1.31
C GLY A 122 10.70 -10.07 -0.08
N LYS A 123 11.13 -10.92 -1.03
CA LYS A 123 11.36 -10.51 -2.42
C LYS A 123 10.05 -10.15 -3.13
N ASP A 124 8.99 -10.94 -2.91
CA ASP A 124 7.66 -10.64 -3.45
C ASP A 124 7.12 -9.33 -2.89
N MET A 125 7.31 -9.10 -1.59
CA MET A 125 6.91 -7.86 -0.93
C MET A 125 7.63 -6.65 -1.53
N LEU A 126 8.96 -6.71 -1.70
CA LEU A 126 9.73 -5.61 -2.28
C LEU A 126 9.28 -5.29 -3.71
N ALA A 127 9.06 -6.31 -4.55
CA ALA A 127 8.54 -6.11 -5.90
C ALA A 127 7.14 -5.49 -5.91
N ALA A 128 6.28 -5.88 -4.96
CA ALA A 128 4.93 -5.35 -4.82
C ALA A 128 4.93 -3.88 -4.35
N VAL A 129 5.78 -3.51 -3.40
CA VAL A 129 5.93 -2.12 -2.96
C VAL A 129 6.39 -1.25 -4.11
N VAL A 130 7.40 -1.68 -4.89
CA VAL A 130 7.87 -0.94 -6.08
C VAL A 130 6.73 -0.74 -7.08
N ALA A 131 5.95 -1.79 -7.38
CA ALA A 131 4.82 -1.69 -8.31
C ALA A 131 3.76 -0.68 -7.82
N GLY A 132 3.44 -0.69 -6.53
CA GLY A 132 2.48 0.23 -5.93
C GLY A 132 2.95 1.69 -5.94
N TYR A 133 4.22 1.94 -5.59
CA TYR A 133 4.81 3.28 -5.63
C TYR A 133 4.83 3.87 -7.05
N GLU A 134 5.23 3.09 -8.04
CA GLU A 134 5.27 3.53 -9.43
C GLU A 134 3.87 3.85 -9.97
N VAL A 135 2.87 3.02 -9.69
CA VAL A 135 1.49 3.28 -10.14
C VAL A 135 0.89 4.46 -9.39
N GLY A 136 0.96 4.47 -8.06
CA GLY A 136 0.39 5.54 -7.24
C GLY A 136 1.01 6.90 -7.56
N GLY A 137 2.36 6.96 -7.65
CA GLY A 137 3.09 8.18 -8.00
C GLY A 137 2.69 8.72 -9.37
N ARG A 138 2.72 7.89 -10.41
CA ARG A 138 2.36 8.32 -11.78
C ARG A 138 0.92 8.75 -11.92
N VAL A 139 -0.02 8.05 -11.29
CA VAL A 139 -1.43 8.45 -11.29
C VAL A 139 -1.59 9.78 -10.57
N GLY A 140 -0.94 9.95 -9.40
CA GLY A 140 -0.98 11.21 -8.67
C GLY A 140 -0.41 12.37 -9.47
N GLU A 141 0.77 12.21 -10.08
CA GLU A 141 1.36 13.24 -10.96
C GLU A 141 0.43 13.65 -12.12
N SER A 142 -0.35 12.69 -12.65
CA SER A 142 -1.25 12.95 -13.77
C SER A 142 -2.47 13.80 -13.41
N VAL A 143 -2.79 13.95 -12.13
CA VAL A 143 -3.99 14.67 -11.64
C VAL A 143 -3.66 15.91 -10.82
N ILE A 144 -2.38 16.18 -10.55
CA ILE A 144 -1.90 17.39 -9.88
C ILE A 144 -1.71 18.52 -10.92
N PRO A 145 -1.97 19.80 -10.56
CA PRO A 145 -2.42 20.29 -9.25
C PRO A 145 -3.95 20.29 -9.07
N GLU A 146 -4.73 20.09 -10.13
CA GLU A 146 -6.17 20.35 -10.15
C GLU A 146 -6.93 19.50 -9.11
N SER A 147 -6.58 18.21 -8.98
CA SER A 147 -7.24 17.30 -8.05
C SER A 147 -7.00 17.69 -6.59
N TYR A 148 -5.82 18.21 -6.27
CA TYR A 148 -5.45 18.52 -4.89
C TYR A 148 -6.23 19.67 -4.28
N PHE A 149 -6.79 20.56 -5.08
CA PHE A 149 -7.66 21.63 -4.58
C PHE A 149 -8.96 21.12 -3.98
N PHE A 150 -9.40 19.92 -4.35
CA PHE A 150 -10.69 19.38 -3.94
C PHE A 150 -10.57 18.08 -3.15
N TRP A 151 -9.50 17.32 -3.37
CA TRP A 151 -9.36 15.95 -2.88
C TRP A 151 -7.95 15.69 -2.35
N HIS A 152 -7.87 14.94 -1.25
CA HIS A 152 -6.61 14.45 -0.74
C HIS A 152 -6.08 13.30 -1.63
N THR A 153 -5.00 13.56 -2.36
CA THR A 153 -4.46 12.63 -3.37
C THR A 153 -4.00 11.30 -2.79
N THR A 154 -3.55 11.27 -1.53
CA THR A 154 -3.24 10.01 -0.83
C THR A 154 -4.47 9.10 -0.77
N GLY A 155 -5.67 9.65 -0.50
CA GLY A 155 -6.90 8.87 -0.43
C GLY A 155 -7.47 8.50 -1.81
N THR A 156 -7.28 9.34 -2.83
CA THR A 156 -7.83 9.11 -4.18
C THR A 156 -6.86 8.35 -5.08
N ALA A 157 -5.81 8.99 -5.57
CA ALA A 157 -4.83 8.36 -6.45
C ALA A 157 -4.03 7.24 -5.76
N GLY A 158 -3.79 7.37 -4.45
CA GLY A 158 -3.13 6.33 -3.64
C GLY A 158 -3.87 5.00 -3.63
N THR A 159 -5.21 5.01 -3.77
CA THR A 159 -6.01 3.77 -3.89
C THR A 159 -5.57 2.90 -5.07
N LEU A 160 -5.18 3.52 -6.20
CA LEU A 160 -4.65 2.79 -7.36
C LEU A 160 -3.26 2.21 -7.10
N GLY A 161 -2.43 2.91 -6.31
CA GLY A 161 -1.15 2.37 -5.81
C GLY A 161 -1.35 1.16 -4.90
N ALA A 162 -2.31 1.23 -3.99
CA ALA A 162 -2.69 0.11 -3.12
C ALA A 162 -3.18 -1.09 -3.93
N ALA A 163 -4.06 -0.88 -4.92
CA ALA A 163 -4.56 -1.94 -5.79
C ALA A 163 -3.44 -2.59 -6.61
N ALA A 164 -2.52 -1.79 -7.15
CA ALA A 164 -1.36 -2.29 -7.89
C ALA A 164 -0.44 -3.16 -7.02
N SER A 165 -0.16 -2.72 -5.81
CA SER A 165 0.66 -3.47 -4.86
C SER A 165 -0.01 -4.76 -4.40
N ALA A 166 -1.31 -4.73 -4.12
CA ALA A 166 -2.10 -5.90 -3.75
C ALA A 166 -2.15 -6.92 -4.91
N ALA A 167 -2.43 -6.46 -6.14
CA ALA A 167 -2.41 -7.31 -7.32
C ALA A 167 -1.06 -7.99 -7.52
N LYS A 168 0.04 -7.22 -7.33
CA LYS A 168 1.40 -7.75 -7.48
C LYS A 168 1.75 -8.79 -6.42
N VAL A 169 1.49 -8.55 -5.14
CA VAL A 169 1.82 -9.50 -4.07
C VAL A 169 0.98 -10.78 -4.17
N LEU A 170 -0.27 -10.67 -4.66
CA LEU A 170 -1.12 -11.82 -4.97
C LEU A 170 -0.64 -12.62 -6.18
N GLY A 171 0.22 -12.05 -7.02
CA GLY A 171 0.71 -12.69 -8.25
C GLY A 171 -0.31 -12.68 -9.38
N LEU A 172 -1.19 -11.69 -9.44
CA LEU A 172 -2.17 -11.57 -10.51
C LEU A 172 -1.48 -11.33 -11.87
N ASP A 173 -2.06 -11.91 -12.91
CA ASP A 173 -1.65 -11.62 -14.28
C ASP A 173 -2.11 -10.22 -14.74
N ALA A 174 -1.69 -9.79 -15.93
CA ALA A 174 -2.02 -8.46 -16.45
C ALA A 174 -3.53 -8.26 -16.64
N ALA A 175 -4.27 -9.30 -17.03
CA ALA A 175 -5.72 -9.19 -17.23
C ALA A 175 -6.46 -9.03 -15.91
N SER A 176 -6.12 -9.81 -14.91
CA SER A 176 -6.67 -9.71 -13.54
C SER A 176 -6.26 -8.41 -12.86
N THR A 177 -5.00 -7.96 -13.07
CA THR A 177 -4.52 -6.66 -12.56
C THR A 177 -5.30 -5.50 -13.19
N LEU A 178 -5.62 -5.57 -14.49
CA LEU A 178 -6.45 -4.56 -15.15
C LEU A 178 -7.83 -4.44 -14.48
N GLN A 179 -8.47 -5.58 -14.17
CA GLN A 179 -9.76 -5.58 -13.46
C GLN A 179 -9.62 -5.03 -12.02
N CYS A 180 -8.55 -5.39 -11.33
CA CYS A 180 -8.26 -4.89 -9.99
C CYS A 180 -8.13 -3.36 -9.97
N LEU A 181 -7.36 -2.79 -10.91
CA LEU A 181 -7.21 -1.34 -11.05
C LEU A 181 -8.54 -0.66 -11.43
N GLY A 182 -9.34 -1.30 -12.30
CA GLY A 182 -10.67 -0.82 -12.66
C GLY A 182 -11.61 -0.76 -11.46
N SER A 183 -11.62 -1.80 -10.63
CA SER A 183 -12.44 -1.85 -9.40
C SER A 183 -12.01 -0.82 -8.36
N ALA A 184 -10.72 -0.50 -8.29
CA ALA A 184 -10.20 0.50 -7.35
C ALA A 184 -10.52 1.95 -7.78
N GLY A 185 -10.87 2.16 -9.04
CA GLY A 185 -11.21 3.48 -9.58
C GLY A 185 -12.70 3.84 -9.51
N THR A 186 -13.54 3.03 -8.85
CA THR A 186 -15.02 3.22 -8.78
C THR A 186 -15.47 3.87 -7.48
#